data_795a7a0641fe205683676a7daaa44367
#
_entry.id   795a7a0641fe205683676a7daaa44367
#
_cell.length_a   1.000
_cell.length_b   1.000
_cell.length_c   1.000
_cell.angle_alpha   90.00
_cell.angle_beta   90.00
_cell.angle_gamma   90.00
#
_symmetry.space_group_name_H-M   'P 1'
#
loop_
_entity.id
_entity.type
_entity.pdbx_description
1 polymer ?
#
loop_
_entity_poly.entity_id
_entity_poly.type
_entity_poly.pdbx_seq_one_letter_code
_entity_poly.pdbx_strand_id
1 'polypeptide(L)'
;MWGRQMQSLYISRVVIKNFRNFMDVDVKLGHKQVIIGENNIGKTNFLRALQLILDPTLSDEDRMLQETDFNEQIKNPMENKEEILIQIYIDNYAENKTILTVFQDATVRSIDGKELLLFTYRFYPYTDENGNVEYQYNIYKANDETRKFGSYERKYLNLKVIKALRDVEGEIRNS
;
A
#
# COMPACT_ATOMS: atom_id res chain seq x y z
N MET A 1 -7.87 -31.50 -21.54
CA MET A 1 -8.06 -30.06 -21.27
C MET A 1 -7.37 -29.73 -19.97
N TRP A 2 -6.22 -29.15 -20.05
CA TRP A 2 -5.52 -28.65 -18.89
C TRP A 2 -6.19 -27.34 -18.48
N GLY A 3 -6.90 -27.35 -17.36
CA GLY A 3 -7.52 -26.15 -16.80
C GLY A 3 -6.42 -25.13 -16.54
N ARG A 4 -6.46 -23.97 -17.21
CA ARG A 4 -5.70 -22.78 -16.79
C ARG A 4 -6.10 -22.50 -15.36
N GLN A 5 -5.20 -22.72 -14.41
CA GLN A 5 -5.36 -22.18 -13.07
C GLN A 5 -5.51 -20.67 -13.27
N MET A 6 -6.71 -20.15 -12.98
CA MET A 6 -6.93 -18.71 -12.94
C MET A 6 -5.95 -18.14 -11.91
N GLN A 7 -4.94 -17.44 -12.39
CA GLN A 7 -3.98 -16.78 -11.52
C GLN A 7 -4.73 -15.73 -10.71
N SER A 8 -4.66 -15.81 -9.38
CA SER A 8 -5.26 -14.81 -8.49
C SER A 8 -4.55 -13.47 -8.64
N LEU A 9 -5.27 -12.37 -8.38
CA LEU A 9 -4.64 -11.05 -8.30
C LEU A 9 -3.58 -11.03 -7.19
N TYR A 10 -2.55 -10.22 -7.37
CA TYR A 10 -1.42 -10.14 -6.45
C TYR A 10 -0.82 -8.74 -6.43
N ILE A 11 -0.11 -8.43 -5.35
CA ILE A 11 0.67 -7.20 -5.24
C ILE A 11 1.92 -7.37 -6.10
N SER A 12 2.02 -6.57 -7.17
CA SER A 12 3.10 -6.65 -8.15
C SER A 12 4.25 -5.67 -7.90
N ARG A 13 3.98 -4.58 -7.17
CA ARG A 13 4.97 -3.56 -6.85
C ARG A 13 4.56 -2.81 -5.58
N VAL A 14 5.52 -2.47 -4.77
CA VAL A 14 5.36 -1.62 -3.58
C VAL A 14 6.40 -0.51 -3.61
N VAL A 15 5.94 0.73 -3.41
CA VAL A 15 6.79 1.91 -3.24
C VAL A 15 6.59 2.44 -1.83
N ILE A 16 7.69 2.66 -1.10
CA ILE A 16 7.66 3.23 0.24
C ILE A 16 8.71 4.34 0.32
N LYS A 17 8.28 5.54 0.71
CA LYS A 17 9.15 6.69 0.88
C LYS A 17 9.02 7.28 2.28
N ASN A 18 10.15 7.57 2.89
CA ASN A 18 10.27 8.28 4.16
C ASN A 18 9.62 7.59 5.36
N PHE A 19 9.35 6.30 5.29
CA PHE A 19 8.64 5.55 6.33
C PHE A 19 9.58 4.63 7.12
N ARG A 20 9.77 4.92 8.41
CA ARG A 20 10.57 4.13 9.35
C ARG A 20 11.97 3.80 8.79
N ASN A 21 12.32 2.53 8.65
CA ASN A 21 13.61 2.13 8.08
C ASN A 21 13.71 2.27 6.55
N PHE A 22 12.64 2.69 5.88
CA PHE A 22 12.59 2.85 4.43
C PHE A 22 12.68 4.32 4.02
N MET A 23 13.82 4.72 3.45
CA MET A 23 13.99 6.07 2.90
C MET A 23 13.38 6.19 1.51
N ASP A 24 13.74 5.30 0.61
CA ASP A 24 13.19 5.22 -0.75
C ASP A 24 13.30 3.78 -1.24
N VAL A 25 12.20 3.08 -1.26
CA VAL A 25 12.09 1.69 -1.67
C VAL A 25 11.10 1.55 -2.81
N ASP A 26 11.49 0.89 -3.86
CA ASP A 26 10.67 0.53 -5.01
C ASP A 26 10.93 -0.93 -5.36
N VAL A 27 10.02 -1.80 -4.97
CA VAL A 27 10.18 -3.26 -5.08
C VAL A 27 9.13 -3.84 -6.00
N LYS A 28 9.58 -4.58 -7.01
CA LYS A 28 8.71 -5.45 -7.83
C LYS A 28 8.59 -6.81 -7.17
N LEU A 29 7.36 -7.28 -7.01
CA LEU A 29 7.02 -8.57 -6.42
C LEU A 29 6.46 -9.49 -7.51
N GLY A 30 6.78 -10.78 -7.40
CA GLY A 30 6.17 -11.82 -8.23
C GLY A 30 5.07 -12.56 -7.48
N HIS A 31 4.36 -13.44 -8.16
CA HIS A 31 3.27 -14.25 -7.59
C HIS A 31 3.66 -15.07 -6.34
N LYS A 32 4.93 -15.42 -6.22
CA LYS A 32 5.47 -16.29 -5.16
C LYS A 32 6.72 -15.68 -4.50
N GLN A 33 6.88 -14.36 -4.56
CA GLN A 33 8.02 -13.76 -3.87
C GLN A 33 7.74 -13.65 -2.38
N VAL A 34 8.54 -14.40 -1.62
CA VAL A 34 8.66 -14.27 -0.18
C VAL A 34 9.71 -13.18 0.09
N ILE A 35 9.37 -12.22 0.93
CA ILE A 35 10.34 -11.24 1.42
C ILE A 35 11.21 -11.94 2.47
N ILE A 36 12.27 -12.58 2.02
CA ILE A 36 13.25 -13.23 2.89
C ILE A 36 14.32 -12.20 3.24
N GLY A 37 14.51 -11.94 4.51
CA GLY A 37 15.60 -11.15 5.05
C GLY A 37 15.80 -11.48 6.51
N GLU A 38 17.02 -11.45 7.01
CA GLU A 38 17.36 -11.69 8.41
C GLU A 38 16.85 -10.59 9.36
N ASN A 39 16.41 -9.44 8.81
CA ASN A 39 15.97 -8.29 9.59
C ASN A 39 14.46 -8.32 9.84
N ASN A 40 14.03 -8.84 10.98
CA ASN A 40 12.65 -8.88 11.42
C ASN A 40 11.99 -7.48 11.48
N ILE A 41 12.73 -6.41 11.79
CA ILE A 41 12.24 -5.04 11.86
C ILE A 41 11.82 -4.56 10.47
N GLY A 42 12.63 -4.82 9.44
CA GLY A 42 12.31 -4.47 8.07
C GLY A 42 11.04 -5.18 7.57
N LYS A 43 10.89 -6.47 7.87
CA LYS A 43 9.68 -7.24 7.53
C LYS A 43 8.44 -6.69 8.21
N THR A 44 8.51 -6.40 9.50
CA THR A 44 7.40 -5.84 10.30
C THR A 44 6.98 -4.47 9.75
N ASN A 45 7.93 -3.59 9.46
CA ASN A 45 7.64 -2.27 8.92
C ASN A 45 7.08 -2.33 7.50
N PHE A 46 7.55 -3.28 6.68
CA PHE A 46 7.00 -3.50 5.34
C PHE A 46 5.54 -3.97 5.42
N LEU A 47 5.24 -4.96 6.25
CA LEU A 47 3.86 -5.43 6.48
C LEU A 47 2.98 -4.31 7.04
N ARG A 48 3.50 -3.50 7.95
CA ARG A 48 2.77 -2.34 8.49
C ARG A 48 2.40 -1.34 7.39
N ALA A 49 3.32 -1.07 6.46
CA ALA A 49 3.05 -0.21 5.31
C ALA A 49 1.88 -0.75 4.46
N LEU A 50 1.86 -2.05 4.18
CA LEU A 50 0.76 -2.69 3.44
C LEU A 50 -0.56 -2.63 4.22
N GLN A 51 -0.53 -2.86 5.53
CA GLN A 51 -1.71 -2.82 6.40
C GLN A 51 -2.36 -1.44 6.44
N LEU A 52 -1.59 -0.36 6.42
CA LEU A 52 -2.14 1.01 6.39
C LEU A 52 -3.13 1.22 5.23
N ILE A 53 -2.88 0.58 4.10
CA ILE A 53 -3.78 0.65 2.93
C ILE A 53 -4.85 -0.43 2.98
N LEU A 54 -4.47 -1.68 3.23
CA LEU A 54 -5.29 -2.86 2.94
C LEU A 54 -6.08 -3.41 4.13
N ASP A 55 -5.63 -3.20 5.37
CA ASP A 55 -6.25 -3.84 6.53
C ASP A 55 -7.58 -3.17 6.89
N PRO A 56 -8.72 -3.83 6.71
CA PRO A 56 -10.03 -3.25 7.02
C PRO A 56 -10.32 -3.19 8.52
N THR A 57 -9.49 -3.83 9.36
CA THR A 57 -9.69 -3.87 10.82
C THR A 57 -9.06 -2.68 11.53
N LEU A 58 -8.15 -1.94 10.85
CA LEU A 58 -7.56 -0.75 11.42
C LEU A 58 -8.57 0.40 11.48
N SER A 59 -8.63 1.07 12.64
CA SER A 59 -9.36 2.31 12.81
C SER A 59 -8.70 3.48 12.07
N ASP A 60 -9.40 4.59 11.94
CA ASP A 60 -8.81 5.81 11.39
C ASP A 60 -7.67 6.35 12.26
N GLU A 61 -7.78 6.19 13.58
CA GLU A 61 -6.71 6.54 14.54
C GLU A 61 -5.46 5.66 14.33
N ASP A 62 -5.65 4.35 14.12
CA ASP A 62 -4.54 3.43 13.87
C ASP A 62 -3.84 3.67 12.52
N ARG A 63 -4.54 4.30 11.58
CA ARG A 63 -3.97 4.70 10.29
C ARG A 63 -3.21 6.03 10.36
N MET A 64 -3.49 6.85 11.38
CA MET A 64 -2.81 8.12 11.57
C MET A 64 -1.39 7.88 12.05
N LEU A 65 -0.41 8.24 11.25
CA LEU A 65 0.99 8.17 11.60
C LEU A 65 1.40 9.36 12.49
N GLN A 66 2.61 9.31 12.99
CA GLN A 66 3.22 10.37 13.80
C GLN A 66 4.56 10.77 13.18
N GLU A 67 5.13 11.89 13.64
CA GLU A 67 6.47 12.31 13.20
C GLU A 67 7.55 11.27 13.48
N THR A 68 7.38 10.44 14.50
CA THR A 68 8.27 9.32 14.82
C THR A 68 8.23 8.18 13.80
N ASP A 69 7.23 8.16 12.91
CA ASP A 69 7.15 7.19 11.81
C ASP A 69 7.98 7.60 10.58
N PHE A 70 8.50 8.82 10.54
CA PHE A 70 9.46 9.21 9.52
C PHE A 70 10.78 8.45 9.66
N ASN A 71 11.47 8.30 8.53
CA ASN A 71 12.81 7.74 8.54
C ASN A 71 13.75 8.62 9.40
N GLU A 72 14.62 8.00 10.19
CA GLU A 72 15.49 8.68 11.15
C GLU A 72 16.47 9.70 10.54
N GLN A 73 16.74 9.59 9.24
CA GLN A 73 17.56 10.54 8.51
C GLN A 73 16.84 11.85 8.21
N ILE A 74 15.52 11.87 8.29
CA ILE A 74 14.71 13.06 8.08
C ILE A 74 14.64 13.84 9.39
N LYS A 75 15.17 15.04 9.37
CA LYS A 75 15.14 15.95 10.52
C LYS A 75 14.06 17.00 10.31
N ASN A 76 13.36 17.33 11.39
CA ASN A 76 12.33 18.36 11.40
C ASN A 76 11.30 18.18 10.24
N PRO A 77 10.63 17.03 10.15
CA PRO A 77 9.78 16.73 9.01
C PRO A 77 8.64 17.76 8.82
N MET A 78 8.10 18.29 9.90
CA MET A 78 7.04 19.31 9.84
C MET A 78 7.55 20.62 9.24
N GLU A 79 8.70 21.11 9.69
CA GLU A 79 9.31 22.36 9.20
C GLU A 79 9.68 22.26 7.72
N ASN A 80 10.20 21.11 7.31
CA ASN A 80 10.60 20.83 5.92
C ASN A 80 9.45 20.37 5.03
N LYS A 81 8.25 20.27 5.59
CA LYS A 81 7.05 19.79 4.86
C LYS A 81 7.25 18.43 4.21
N GLU A 82 7.96 17.56 4.92
CA GLU A 82 8.21 16.19 4.45
C GLU A 82 6.93 15.35 4.49
N GLU A 83 6.87 14.34 3.63
CA GLU A 83 5.74 13.45 3.48
C GLU A 83 6.16 11.99 3.53
N ILE A 84 5.26 11.13 4.00
CA ILE A 84 5.38 9.68 3.86
C ILE A 84 4.46 9.24 2.73
N LEU A 85 4.98 8.43 1.81
CA LEU A 85 4.24 7.87 0.70
C LEU A 85 4.37 6.35 0.67
N ILE A 86 3.23 5.67 0.57
CA ILE A 86 3.17 4.23 0.39
C ILE A 86 2.24 3.95 -0.79
N GLN A 87 2.73 3.18 -1.77
CA GLN A 87 1.95 2.80 -2.94
C GLN A 87 1.96 1.30 -3.14
N ILE A 88 0.80 0.75 -3.46
CA ILE A 88 0.61 -0.67 -3.76
C ILE A 88 0.04 -0.78 -5.16
N TYR A 89 0.71 -1.54 -6.01
CA TYR A 89 0.23 -1.89 -7.35
C TYR A 89 -0.25 -3.33 -7.36
N ILE A 90 -1.43 -3.55 -7.91
CA ILE A 90 -2.04 -4.87 -8.01
C ILE A 90 -2.20 -5.25 -9.48
N ASP A 91 -1.79 -6.46 -9.78
CA ASP A 91 -1.82 -7.04 -11.11
C ASP A 91 -2.77 -8.24 -11.18
N ASN A 92 -2.97 -8.70 -12.40
CA ASN A 92 -3.74 -9.90 -12.73
C ASN A 92 -5.22 -9.87 -12.30
N TYR A 93 -5.84 -8.70 -12.40
CA TYR A 93 -7.25 -8.49 -12.04
C TYR A 93 -8.19 -8.53 -13.26
N ALA A 94 -7.66 -8.52 -14.47
CA ALA A 94 -8.43 -8.33 -15.71
C ALA A 94 -9.49 -9.43 -15.97
N GLU A 95 -9.25 -10.64 -15.49
CA GLU A 95 -10.21 -11.76 -15.63
C GLU A 95 -11.31 -11.72 -14.57
N ASN A 96 -11.20 -10.90 -13.55
CA ASN A 96 -12.21 -10.74 -12.51
C ASN A 96 -13.13 -9.55 -12.82
N LYS A 97 -14.28 -9.84 -13.44
CA LYS A 97 -15.25 -8.80 -13.85
C LYS A 97 -15.75 -7.94 -12.69
N THR A 98 -15.87 -8.51 -11.49
CA THR A 98 -16.30 -7.76 -10.31
C THR A 98 -15.23 -6.79 -9.85
N ILE A 99 -13.97 -7.21 -9.81
CA ILE A 99 -12.83 -6.33 -9.51
C ILE A 99 -12.73 -5.20 -10.52
N LEU A 100 -12.84 -5.50 -11.81
CA LEU A 100 -12.87 -4.49 -12.87
C LEU A 100 -13.95 -3.45 -12.66
N THR A 101 -15.15 -3.89 -12.29
CA THR A 101 -16.29 -2.98 -12.08
C THR A 101 -16.07 -2.11 -10.84
N VAL A 102 -15.65 -2.71 -9.72
CA VAL A 102 -15.49 -1.99 -8.44
C VAL A 102 -14.30 -1.05 -8.46
N PHE A 103 -13.20 -1.43 -9.12
CA PHE A 103 -11.93 -0.68 -9.10
C PHE A 103 -11.52 -0.08 -10.45
N GLN A 104 -12.47 0.13 -11.34
CA GLN A 104 -12.20 0.78 -12.62
C GLN A 104 -11.49 2.13 -12.47
N ASP A 105 -11.84 2.88 -11.44
CA ASP A 105 -11.27 4.19 -11.12
C ASP A 105 -9.91 4.13 -10.40
N ALA A 106 -9.44 2.93 -10.07
CA ALA A 106 -8.10 2.69 -9.52
C ALA A 106 -7.06 2.29 -10.59
N THR A 107 -7.47 2.16 -11.85
CA THR A 107 -6.60 1.71 -12.93
C THR A 107 -5.61 2.78 -13.35
N VAL A 108 -4.34 2.37 -13.43
CA VAL A 108 -3.24 3.16 -14.01
C VAL A 108 -2.54 2.34 -15.08
N ARG A 109 -1.84 3.02 -15.98
CA ARG A 109 -1.05 2.37 -17.02
C ARG A 109 0.44 2.54 -16.72
N SER A 110 1.16 1.43 -16.66
CA SER A 110 2.61 1.43 -16.52
C SER A 110 3.32 1.86 -17.82
N ILE A 111 4.62 2.11 -17.74
CA ILE A 111 5.44 2.59 -18.87
C ILE A 111 5.41 1.59 -20.04
N ASP A 112 5.36 0.30 -19.77
CA ASP A 112 5.24 -0.77 -20.76
C ASP A 112 3.81 -0.98 -21.28
N GLY A 113 2.87 -0.11 -20.87
CA GLY A 113 1.48 -0.12 -21.33
C GLY A 113 0.55 -1.07 -20.57
N LYS A 114 1.05 -1.77 -19.55
CA LYS A 114 0.26 -2.69 -18.74
C LYS A 114 -0.68 -1.92 -17.79
N GLU A 115 -1.90 -2.38 -17.68
CA GLU A 115 -2.87 -1.83 -16.71
C GLU A 115 -2.72 -2.49 -15.34
N LEU A 116 -2.64 -1.68 -14.30
CA LEU A 116 -2.49 -2.07 -12.91
C LEU A 116 -3.49 -1.29 -12.05
N LEU A 117 -3.89 -1.86 -10.92
CA LEU A 117 -4.57 -1.08 -9.90
C LEU A 117 -3.54 -0.42 -9.00
N LEU A 118 -3.75 0.84 -8.64
CA LEU A 118 -2.89 1.61 -7.75
C LEU A 118 -3.70 2.14 -6.57
N PHE A 119 -3.18 1.89 -5.37
CA PHE A 119 -3.68 2.45 -4.11
C PHE A 119 -2.54 3.16 -3.40
N THR A 120 -2.79 4.39 -2.95
CA THR A 120 -1.79 5.26 -2.34
C THR A 120 -2.23 5.69 -0.95
N TYR A 121 -1.33 5.55 0.02
CA TYR A 121 -1.39 6.19 1.34
C TYR A 121 -0.39 7.34 1.33
N ARG A 122 -0.86 8.53 1.68
CA ARG A 122 -0.04 9.73 1.80
C ARG A 122 -0.26 10.35 3.17
N PHE A 123 0.82 10.58 3.91
CA PHE A 123 0.84 11.31 5.18
C PHE A 123 1.62 12.60 4.95
N TYR A 124 0.97 13.74 5.14
CA TYR A 124 1.48 15.03 4.70
C TYR A 124 1.03 16.17 5.60
N PRO A 125 1.80 17.30 5.65
CA PRO A 125 1.41 18.47 6.42
C PRO A 125 0.26 19.20 5.75
N TYR A 126 -0.69 19.62 6.57
CA TYR A 126 -1.86 20.40 6.20
C TYR A 126 -1.89 21.68 7.02
N THR A 127 -2.23 22.80 6.41
CA THR A 127 -2.43 24.06 7.11
C THR A 127 -3.92 24.32 7.25
N ASP A 128 -4.40 24.44 8.47
CA ASP A 128 -5.81 24.73 8.77
C ASP A 128 -6.18 26.19 8.46
N GLU A 129 -7.47 26.51 8.61
CA GLU A 129 -8.00 27.86 8.37
C GLU A 129 -7.41 28.93 9.32
N ASN A 130 -6.84 28.52 10.46
CA ASN A 130 -6.22 29.39 11.45
C ASN A 130 -4.70 29.54 11.24
N GLY A 131 -4.16 28.86 10.23
CA GLY A 131 -2.72 28.88 9.93
C GLY A 131 -1.90 27.88 10.74
N ASN A 132 -2.52 26.96 11.51
CA ASN A 132 -1.79 25.89 12.19
C ASN A 132 -1.44 24.79 11.20
N VAL A 133 -0.22 24.27 11.34
CA VAL A 133 0.26 23.16 10.52
C VAL A 133 0.13 21.87 11.31
N GLU A 134 -0.60 20.92 10.75
CA GLU A 134 -0.80 19.60 11.32
C GLU A 134 -0.60 18.54 10.25
N TYR A 135 -0.28 17.31 10.64
CA TYR A 135 -0.27 16.20 9.72
C TYR A 135 -1.65 15.59 9.55
N GLN A 136 -1.94 15.19 8.32
CA GLN A 136 -3.11 14.38 7.99
C GLN A 136 -2.71 13.26 7.02
N TYR A 137 -3.58 12.28 6.85
CA TYR A 137 -3.38 11.25 5.83
C TYR A 137 -4.54 11.18 4.85
N ASN A 138 -4.24 10.64 3.68
CA ASN A 138 -5.22 10.35 2.65
C ASN A 138 -4.91 9.00 2.02
N ILE A 139 -5.94 8.19 1.78
CA ILE A 139 -5.82 6.94 1.03
C ILE A 139 -6.72 7.04 -0.19
N TYR A 140 -6.12 6.93 -1.37
CA TYR A 140 -6.82 7.18 -2.62
C TYR A 140 -6.43 6.20 -3.73
N LYS A 141 -7.22 6.23 -4.80
CA LYS A 141 -7.12 5.33 -5.96
C LYS A 141 -6.46 6.03 -7.13
N ALA A 142 -5.67 5.28 -7.88
CA ALA A 142 -4.89 5.78 -9.00
C ALA A 142 -3.98 6.95 -8.58
N ASN A 143 -3.84 7.95 -9.45
CA ASN A 143 -3.09 9.17 -9.17
C ASN A 143 -4.02 10.36 -8.85
N ASP A 144 -5.22 10.08 -8.34
CA ASP A 144 -6.25 11.08 -8.09
C ASP A 144 -6.62 11.11 -6.60
N GLU A 145 -6.13 12.12 -5.89
CA GLU A 145 -6.35 12.29 -4.44
C GLU A 145 -7.83 12.48 -4.06
N THR A 146 -8.69 12.81 -5.01
CA THR A 146 -10.12 12.96 -4.80
C THR A 146 -10.85 11.63 -4.80
N ARG A 147 -10.27 10.58 -5.37
CA ARG A 147 -10.83 9.23 -5.45
C ARG A 147 -10.50 8.44 -4.19
N LYS A 148 -11.23 8.69 -3.12
CA LYS A 148 -10.99 8.04 -1.82
C LYS A 148 -11.13 6.53 -1.91
N PHE A 149 -10.21 5.82 -1.22
CA PHE A 149 -10.29 4.39 -1.01
C PHE A 149 -11.01 4.10 0.31
N GLY A 150 -12.30 3.76 0.22
CA GLY A 150 -13.18 3.64 1.37
C GLY A 150 -13.15 2.28 2.06
N SER A 151 -13.79 2.18 3.23
CA SER A 151 -13.85 0.96 4.04
C SER A 151 -14.47 -0.23 3.30
N TYR A 152 -15.54 0.00 2.57
CA TYR A 152 -16.22 -1.05 1.81
C TYR A 152 -15.32 -1.63 0.72
N GLU A 153 -14.69 -0.77 -0.07
CA GLU A 153 -13.76 -1.17 -1.13
C GLU A 153 -12.54 -1.89 -0.55
N ARG A 154 -12.01 -1.41 0.57
CA ARG A 154 -10.87 -2.02 1.28
C ARG A 154 -11.22 -3.42 1.78
N LYS A 155 -12.36 -3.58 2.39
CA LYS A 155 -12.85 -4.89 2.87
C LYS A 155 -13.00 -5.88 1.72
N TYR A 156 -13.53 -5.42 0.59
CA TYR A 156 -13.68 -6.23 -0.60
C TYR A 156 -12.32 -6.65 -1.19
N LEU A 157 -11.40 -5.72 -1.35
CA LEU A 157 -10.06 -5.99 -1.90
C LEU A 157 -9.24 -6.89 -0.98
N ASN A 158 -9.32 -6.68 0.33
CA ASN A 158 -8.63 -7.47 1.33
C ASN A 158 -8.96 -8.96 1.25
N LEU A 159 -10.22 -9.33 1.08
CA LEU A 159 -10.65 -10.72 0.90
C LEU A 159 -9.99 -11.40 -0.31
N LYS A 160 -9.58 -10.62 -1.32
CA LYS A 160 -8.95 -11.13 -2.55
C LYS A 160 -7.43 -11.18 -2.48
N VAL A 161 -6.81 -10.24 -1.75
CA VAL A 161 -5.34 -10.06 -1.70
C VAL A 161 -4.70 -10.73 -0.49
N ILE A 162 -5.36 -10.75 0.66
CA ILE A 162 -4.78 -11.29 1.92
C ILE A 162 -4.51 -12.78 1.86
N LYS A 163 -5.22 -13.53 1.05
CA LYS A 163 -4.89 -14.95 0.89
C LYS A 163 -3.43 -15.14 0.47
N ALA A 164 -2.95 -14.30 -0.44
CA ALA A 164 -1.55 -14.29 -0.87
C ALA A 164 -0.58 -13.82 0.23
N LEU A 165 -0.96 -12.82 1.03
CA LEU A 165 -0.13 -12.32 2.14
C LEU A 165 -0.04 -13.30 3.31
N ARG A 166 -1.11 -14.02 3.63
CA ARG A 166 -1.10 -15.06 4.67
C ARG A 166 -0.22 -16.23 4.30
N ASP A 167 -0.17 -16.59 3.03
CA ASP A 167 0.73 -17.64 2.55
C ASP A 167 2.20 -17.22 2.75
N VAL A 168 2.51 -15.95 2.54
CA VAL A 168 3.85 -15.36 2.81
C VAL A 168 4.17 -15.34 4.31
N GLU A 169 3.22 -14.95 5.18
CA GLU A 169 3.42 -15.00 6.65
C GLU A 169 3.59 -16.43 7.17
N GLY A 170 2.85 -17.38 6.63
CA GLY A 170 2.95 -18.80 6.98
C GLY A 170 4.32 -19.39 6.65
N GLU A 171 4.88 -19.04 5.50
CA GLU A 171 6.24 -19.46 5.09
C GLU A 171 7.33 -18.78 5.93
N ILE A 172 7.16 -17.52 6.32
CA ILE A 172 8.09 -16.78 7.19
C ILE A 172 8.14 -17.37 8.60
N ARG A 173 7.01 -17.86 9.14
CA ARG A 173 6.96 -18.46 10.48
C ARG A 173 7.54 -19.87 10.55
N ASN A 174 7.58 -20.58 9.43
CA ASN A 174 8.07 -21.98 9.34
C ASN A 174 9.51 -22.07 8.85
N SER A 175 10.19 -20.94 8.62
CA SER A 175 11.61 -20.84 8.28
C SER A 175 12.43 -20.36 9.46
#